data_c30e40cf5d8227c10308fdd4d3ccff1e
#
_entry.id   c30e40cf5d8227c10308fdd4d3ccff1e
#
_cell.length_a   1.000
_cell.length_b   1.000
_cell.length_c   1.000
_cell.angle_alpha   90.00
_cell.angle_beta   90.00
_cell.angle_gamma   90.00
#
_symmetry.space_group_name_H-M   'P 1'
#
loop_
_entity.id
_entity.type
_entity.pdbx_description
1 polymer ?
#
loop_
_entity_poly.entity_id
_entity_poly.type
_entity_poly.pdbx_seq_one_letter_code
_entity_poly.pdbx_strand_id
1 'polypeptide(L)'
;MWTVDGPKSPADKMFDPFWSLLNDSGIPLVIHAGDSGYSSQGYAQDGFGASFGGGASYAPSIKAFNIERAALDWLMTMSLQKMYERFPNLRIVSVENGSSFLPDLFRKLPQQKNKLMGWFKEDPLELFKKHVWINPFWEDDPYEVAQLMGTDRVVFGSDWPHIEGMPTPLDYAVELKEFSKEDQKKILLDNVLELNKPVFQ
;
A
#
# COMPACT_ATOMS: atom_id res chain seq x y z
N MET A 1 -10.89 7.11 7.79
CA MET A 1 -12.04 6.25 8.16
C MET A 1 -13.26 7.13 8.42
N TRP A 2 -14.45 6.72 7.99
CA TRP A 2 -15.70 7.46 8.21
C TRP A 2 -16.35 7.06 9.53
N THR A 3 -16.86 8.04 10.27
CA THR A 3 -17.62 7.85 11.51
C THR A 3 -18.93 8.63 11.42
N VAL A 4 -19.80 8.50 12.41
CA VAL A 4 -21.05 9.29 12.48
C VAL A 4 -20.79 10.79 12.55
N ASP A 5 -19.61 11.19 13.04
CA ASP A 5 -19.17 12.59 13.13
C ASP A 5 -18.37 13.06 11.89
N GLY A 6 -18.30 12.24 10.85
CA GLY A 6 -17.56 12.51 9.62
C GLY A 6 -16.20 11.80 9.53
N PRO A 7 -15.35 12.19 8.56
CA PRO A 7 -14.07 11.52 8.34
C PRO A 7 -13.08 11.81 9.47
N LYS A 8 -12.42 10.75 9.93
CA LYS A 8 -11.36 10.81 10.94
C LYS A 8 -10.07 10.21 10.39
N SER A 9 -8.94 10.67 10.90
CA SER A 9 -7.65 10.06 10.63
C SER A 9 -7.66 8.58 11.04
N PRO A 10 -7.04 7.67 10.27
CA PRO A 10 -6.88 6.28 10.71
C PRO A 10 -6.08 6.16 12.01
N ALA A 11 -5.26 7.15 12.32
CA ALA A 11 -4.45 7.21 13.54
C ALA A 11 -5.17 7.82 14.75
N ASP A 12 -6.44 8.22 14.61
CA ASP A 12 -7.23 8.72 15.73
C ASP A 12 -7.38 7.63 16.79
N LYS A 13 -7.20 8.01 18.06
CA LYS A 13 -7.24 7.08 19.20
C LYS A 13 -8.56 6.35 19.37
N MET A 14 -9.65 6.87 18.81
CA MET A 14 -10.94 6.17 18.83
C MET A 14 -10.88 4.82 18.11
N PHE A 15 -9.92 4.62 17.19
CA PHE A 15 -9.71 3.38 16.48
C PHE A 15 -8.68 2.45 17.14
N ASP A 16 -8.10 2.82 18.28
CA ASP A 16 -7.10 1.99 18.97
C ASP A 16 -7.60 0.56 19.30
N PRO A 17 -8.89 0.34 19.69
CA PRO A 17 -9.38 -1.02 19.87
C PRO A 17 -9.33 -1.88 18.61
N PHE A 18 -9.60 -1.30 17.44
CA PHE A 18 -9.48 -1.97 16.15
C PHE A 18 -8.00 -2.29 15.83
N TRP A 19 -7.11 -1.32 16.04
CA TRP A 19 -5.68 -1.51 15.79
C TRP A 19 -5.07 -2.53 16.74
N SER A 20 -5.47 -2.54 18.03
CA SER A 20 -5.04 -3.56 18.99
C SER A 20 -5.45 -4.95 18.55
N LEU A 21 -6.69 -5.11 18.08
CA LEU A 21 -7.16 -6.41 17.57
C LEU A 21 -6.30 -6.93 16.41
N LEU A 22 -5.99 -6.07 15.42
CA LEU A 22 -5.12 -6.47 14.31
C LEU A 22 -3.69 -6.75 14.77
N ASN A 23 -3.15 -5.92 15.68
CA ASN A 23 -1.83 -6.11 16.25
C ASN A 23 -1.69 -7.44 16.99
N ASP A 24 -2.72 -7.81 17.77
CA ASP A 24 -2.69 -9.01 18.62
C ASP A 24 -3.02 -10.27 17.83
N SER A 25 -3.91 -10.16 16.84
CA SER A 25 -4.30 -11.30 16.00
C SER A 25 -3.31 -11.58 14.87
N GLY A 26 -2.52 -10.58 14.46
CA GLY A 26 -1.66 -10.66 13.29
C GLY A 26 -2.43 -10.81 11.97
N ILE A 27 -3.73 -10.50 11.95
CA ILE A 27 -4.50 -10.43 10.71
C ILE A 27 -3.96 -9.26 9.87
N PRO A 28 -3.53 -9.50 8.61
CA PRO A 28 -3.05 -8.44 7.76
C PRO A 28 -4.20 -7.50 7.36
N LEU A 29 -3.92 -6.20 7.35
CA LEU A 29 -4.81 -5.20 6.79
C LEU A 29 -4.49 -5.00 5.32
N VAL A 30 -5.48 -5.22 4.46
CA VAL A 30 -5.40 -4.90 3.03
C VAL A 30 -5.93 -3.49 2.80
N ILE A 31 -5.11 -2.61 2.23
CA ILE A 31 -5.57 -1.36 1.64
C ILE A 31 -5.64 -1.54 0.13
N HIS A 32 -6.83 -1.44 -0.41
CA HIS A 32 -7.10 -1.69 -1.83
C HIS A 32 -7.45 -0.38 -2.52
N ALA A 33 -7.09 -0.26 -3.80
CA ALA A 33 -7.49 0.88 -4.63
C ALA A 33 -9.00 1.13 -4.55
N GLY A 34 -9.39 2.39 -4.58
CA GLY A 34 -10.79 2.77 -4.51
C GLY A 34 -11.01 4.27 -4.42
N ASP A 35 -12.27 4.66 -4.32
CA ASP A 35 -12.64 6.05 -4.12
C ASP A 35 -12.40 6.50 -2.68
N SER A 36 -11.26 7.11 -2.45
CA SER A 36 -10.85 7.66 -1.15
C SER A 36 -11.53 8.98 -0.78
N GLY A 37 -12.64 9.31 -1.43
CA GLY A 37 -13.31 10.60 -1.30
C GLY A 37 -12.71 11.72 -2.14
N TYR A 38 -11.64 11.47 -2.87
CA TYR A 38 -11.06 12.45 -3.79
C TYR A 38 -11.99 12.79 -4.96
N SER A 39 -12.83 11.85 -5.39
CA SER A 39 -13.81 12.08 -6.43
C SER A 39 -14.85 13.17 -6.10
N SER A 40 -15.01 13.49 -4.82
CA SER A 40 -15.92 14.53 -4.33
C SER A 40 -15.23 15.86 -4.01
N GLN A 41 -13.94 15.98 -4.29
CA GLN A 41 -13.14 17.15 -3.89
C GLN A 41 -12.44 17.83 -5.08
N GLY A 42 -12.60 19.15 -5.19
CA GLY A 42 -11.84 20.01 -6.10
C GLY A 42 -11.91 19.57 -7.56
N TYR A 43 -10.76 19.50 -8.18
CA TYR A 43 -10.62 19.20 -9.63
C TYR A 43 -11.09 17.80 -10.02
N ALA A 44 -11.23 16.88 -9.09
CA ALA A 44 -11.67 15.52 -9.38
C ALA A 44 -13.14 15.44 -9.80
N GLN A 45 -13.92 16.51 -9.60
CA GLN A 45 -15.31 16.60 -10.03
C GLN A 45 -15.48 17.05 -11.49
N ASP A 46 -14.42 17.58 -12.12
CA ASP A 46 -14.52 18.19 -13.44
C ASP A 46 -14.75 17.14 -14.55
N GLY A 47 -15.99 17.04 -14.97
CA GLY A 47 -16.40 16.40 -16.24
C GLY A 47 -16.35 14.88 -16.28
N PHE A 48 -15.95 14.22 -15.22
CA PHE A 48 -15.81 12.76 -15.20
C PHE A 48 -16.78 12.13 -14.20
N GLY A 49 -17.54 11.15 -14.67
CA GLY A 49 -18.49 10.42 -13.83
C GLY A 49 -17.79 9.81 -12.60
N ALA A 50 -18.58 9.63 -11.54
CA ALA A 50 -18.10 9.07 -10.26
C ALA A 50 -17.64 7.60 -10.37
N SER A 51 -17.82 6.94 -11.51
CA SER A 51 -17.48 5.53 -11.63
C SER A 51 -16.00 5.35 -12.00
N PHE A 52 -15.34 4.59 -11.20
CA PHE A 52 -14.05 4.00 -11.46
C PHE A 52 -14.28 2.74 -12.33
N GLY A 53 -14.79 2.93 -13.52
CA GLY A 53 -14.98 1.81 -14.44
C GLY A 53 -13.78 1.73 -15.37
N GLY A 54 -13.00 0.69 -15.26
CA GLY A 54 -12.05 0.32 -16.30
C GLY A 54 -12.77 -0.03 -17.60
N GLY A 55 -12.03 -0.12 -18.70
CA GLY A 55 -12.55 -0.56 -19.99
C GLY A 55 -12.87 0.54 -20.98
N ALA A 56 -13.62 0.18 -22.03
CA ALA A 56 -13.85 1.02 -23.22
C ALA A 56 -14.57 2.35 -22.97
N SER A 57 -15.16 2.53 -21.79
CA SER A 57 -15.80 3.78 -21.37
C SER A 57 -14.89 4.66 -20.50
N TYR A 58 -13.65 4.27 -20.30
CA TYR A 58 -12.68 4.99 -19.48
C TYR A 58 -12.26 6.30 -20.14
N ALA A 59 -12.49 7.40 -19.46
CA ALA A 59 -11.98 8.70 -19.86
C ALA A 59 -10.84 9.13 -18.94
N PRO A 60 -9.76 9.74 -19.45
CA PRO A 60 -8.69 10.26 -18.62
C PRO A 60 -9.23 11.20 -17.54
N SER A 61 -8.82 10.99 -16.30
CA SER A 61 -9.20 11.83 -15.17
C SER A 61 -8.04 12.02 -14.22
N ILE A 62 -8.05 13.14 -13.49
CA ILE A 62 -7.04 13.36 -12.44
C ILE A 62 -7.11 12.30 -11.35
N LYS A 63 -8.27 11.73 -11.11
CA LYS A 63 -8.51 10.64 -10.17
C LYS A 63 -7.78 9.37 -10.58
N ALA A 64 -7.95 8.95 -11.84
CA ALA A 64 -7.25 7.78 -12.37
C ALA A 64 -5.74 8.01 -12.50
N PHE A 65 -5.37 9.22 -12.94
CA PHE A 65 -3.95 9.59 -13.02
C PHE A 65 -3.21 9.56 -11.68
N ASN A 66 -3.90 9.86 -10.59
CA ASN A 66 -3.34 9.89 -9.24
C ASN A 66 -3.96 8.82 -8.33
N ILE A 67 -4.22 7.62 -8.84
CA ILE A 67 -4.87 6.54 -8.08
C ILE A 67 -4.11 6.21 -6.80
N GLU A 68 -2.78 6.28 -6.85
CA GLU A 68 -1.87 5.94 -5.74
C GLU A 68 -1.85 7.00 -4.63
N ARG A 69 -2.34 8.20 -4.90
CA ARG A 69 -2.28 9.31 -3.93
C ARG A 69 -2.95 8.97 -2.61
N ALA A 70 -4.07 8.27 -2.66
CA ALA A 70 -4.79 7.89 -1.47
C ALA A 70 -3.98 6.91 -0.60
N ALA A 71 -3.31 5.96 -1.23
CA ALA A 71 -2.43 5.02 -0.54
C ALA A 71 -1.22 5.75 0.07
N LEU A 72 -0.58 6.66 -0.69
CA LEU A 72 0.52 7.48 -0.17
C LEU A 72 0.08 8.28 1.06
N ASP A 73 -1.02 9.03 0.98
CA ASP A 73 -1.51 9.87 2.07
C ASP A 73 -1.84 9.03 3.32
N TRP A 74 -2.44 7.86 3.11
CA TRP A 74 -2.78 6.94 4.19
C TRP A 74 -1.54 6.32 4.85
N LEU A 75 -0.62 5.78 4.07
CA LEU A 75 0.61 5.14 4.56
C LEU A 75 1.55 6.15 5.23
N MET A 76 1.65 7.36 4.68
CA MET A 76 2.38 8.47 5.33
C MET A 76 1.75 8.84 6.66
N THR A 77 0.41 8.89 6.76
CA THR A 77 -0.30 9.16 8.01
C THR A 77 0.03 8.10 9.05
N MET A 78 0.01 6.82 8.71
CA MET A 78 0.37 5.72 9.60
C MET A 78 1.79 5.87 10.15
N SER A 79 2.74 6.23 9.28
CA SER A 79 4.14 6.46 9.65
C SER A 79 4.29 7.69 10.54
N LEU A 80 3.77 8.86 10.13
CA LEU A 80 3.92 10.13 10.82
C LEU A 80 3.23 10.15 12.19
N GLN A 81 2.13 9.43 12.35
CA GLN A 81 1.41 9.29 13.61
C GLN A 81 1.92 8.10 14.45
N LYS A 82 3.06 7.53 14.09
CA LYS A 82 3.77 6.48 14.85
C LYS A 82 2.92 5.22 15.08
N MET A 83 2.07 4.86 14.11
CA MET A 83 1.19 3.70 14.27
C MET A 83 1.98 2.40 14.41
N TYR A 84 3.12 2.28 13.71
CA TYR A 84 4.00 1.12 13.80
C TYR A 84 4.77 1.04 15.14
N GLU A 85 5.05 2.19 15.80
CA GLU A 85 5.58 2.18 17.16
C GLU A 85 4.50 1.82 18.20
N ARG A 86 3.25 2.23 17.96
CA ARG A 86 2.11 1.96 18.86
C ARG A 86 1.61 0.53 18.74
N PHE A 87 1.69 -0.04 17.55
CA PHE A 87 1.18 -1.36 17.19
C PHE A 87 2.25 -2.14 16.41
N PRO A 88 3.27 -2.70 17.10
CA PRO A 88 4.49 -3.21 16.48
C PRO A 88 4.33 -4.53 15.72
N ASN A 89 3.17 -5.16 15.74
CA ASN A 89 2.87 -6.39 15.01
C ASN A 89 1.91 -6.16 13.83
N LEU A 90 1.54 -4.89 13.54
CA LEU A 90 0.70 -4.60 12.37
C LEU A 90 1.36 -5.09 11.09
N ARG A 91 0.56 -5.70 10.23
CA ARG A 91 0.92 -6.12 8.88
C ARG A 91 -0.05 -5.47 7.90
N ILE A 92 0.48 -4.70 6.97
CA ILE A 92 -0.31 -3.92 6.01
C ILE A 92 0.15 -4.29 4.62
N VAL A 93 -0.77 -4.55 3.71
CA VAL A 93 -0.46 -4.75 2.30
C VAL A 93 -1.23 -3.74 1.47
N SER A 94 -0.50 -3.02 0.62
CA SER A 94 -1.06 -2.13 -0.40
C SER A 94 -1.33 -2.95 -1.65
N VAL A 95 -2.59 -3.03 -2.05
CA VAL A 95 -3.05 -3.84 -3.18
C VAL A 95 -3.74 -2.95 -4.20
N GLU A 96 -3.34 -3.11 -5.47
CA GLU A 96 -3.91 -2.36 -6.60
C GLU A 96 -3.77 -0.83 -6.47
N ASN A 97 -2.77 -0.38 -5.73
CA ASN A 97 -2.45 1.04 -5.59
C ASN A 97 -1.18 1.45 -6.36
N GLY A 98 -0.59 0.52 -7.12
CA GLY A 98 0.68 0.75 -7.78
C GLY A 98 1.85 0.93 -6.81
N SER A 99 2.99 1.34 -7.35
CA SER A 99 4.22 1.54 -6.59
C SER A 99 4.90 2.88 -6.83
N SER A 100 4.42 3.68 -7.78
CA SER A 100 5.07 4.94 -8.19
C SER A 100 5.13 5.99 -7.07
N PHE A 101 4.35 5.84 -6.00
CA PHE A 101 4.43 6.69 -4.82
C PHE A 101 5.64 6.40 -3.91
N LEU A 102 6.26 5.23 -4.02
CA LEU A 102 7.35 4.80 -3.11
C LEU A 102 8.56 5.72 -3.15
N PRO A 103 9.11 6.14 -4.31
CA PRO A 103 10.27 7.03 -4.34
C PRO A 103 10.02 8.34 -3.58
N ASP A 104 8.83 8.90 -3.70
CA ASP A 104 8.47 10.15 -2.99
C ASP A 104 8.35 9.92 -1.48
N LEU A 105 7.74 8.81 -1.05
CA LEU A 105 7.65 8.42 0.35
C LEU A 105 9.03 8.23 0.96
N PHE A 106 9.90 7.48 0.28
CA PHE A 106 11.27 7.20 0.73
C PHE A 106 12.13 8.47 0.85
N ARG A 107 11.89 9.44 -0.03
CA ARG A 107 12.54 10.75 0.04
C ARG A 107 12.00 11.62 1.17
N LYS A 108 10.68 11.63 1.39
CA LYS A 108 10.00 12.55 2.34
C LYS A 108 10.07 12.07 3.79
N LEU A 109 9.93 10.79 4.04
CA LEU A 109 9.81 10.26 5.40
C LEU A 109 11.06 10.50 6.26
N PRO A 110 12.30 10.26 5.77
CA PRO A 110 13.51 10.63 6.49
C PRO A 110 13.65 12.14 6.71
N GLN A 111 13.17 12.97 5.77
CA GLN A 111 13.18 14.42 5.94
C GLN A 111 12.28 14.86 7.10
N GLN A 112 11.14 14.21 7.29
CA GLN A 112 10.25 14.52 8.43
C GLN A 112 10.91 14.12 9.77
N LYS A 113 11.59 12.99 9.82
CA LYS A 113 12.39 12.59 11.00
C LYS A 113 13.40 13.67 11.37
N ASN A 114 14.12 14.21 10.39
CA ASN A 114 15.13 15.24 10.61
C ASN A 114 14.53 16.59 11.06
N LYS A 115 13.34 16.93 10.59
CA LYS A 115 12.62 18.15 10.97
C LYS A 115 11.98 18.08 12.35
N LEU A 116 11.60 16.87 12.79
CA LEU A 116 10.84 16.63 14.02
C LEU A 116 11.71 15.86 15.02
N MET A 117 12.83 16.47 15.43
CA MET A 117 13.78 15.87 16.37
C MET A 117 13.07 15.40 17.66
N GLY A 118 13.29 14.13 18.01
CA GLY A 118 12.70 13.52 19.21
C GLY A 118 11.24 13.05 19.08
N TRP A 119 10.60 13.29 17.93
CA TRP A 119 9.25 12.79 17.69
C TRP A 119 9.21 11.26 17.50
N PHE A 120 10.10 10.75 16.66
CA PHE A 120 10.22 9.32 16.39
C PHE A 120 11.24 8.67 17.33
N LYS A 121 10.88 7.54 17.93
CA LYS A 121 11.80 6.71 18.71
C LYS A 121 12.70 5.86 17.82
N GLU A 122 12.10 5.30 16.78
CA GLU A 122 12.77 4.47 15.77
C GLU A 122 12.77 5.19 14.42
N ASP A 123 13.49 4.66 13.44
CA ASP A 123 13.48 5.20 12.09
C ASP A 123 12.13 4.92 11.43
N PRO A 124 11.35 5.95 11.05
CA PRO A 124 10.02 5.74 10.49
C PRO A 124 10.04 5.06 9.12
N LEU A 125 11.14 5.17 8.35
CA LEU A 125 11.29 4.47 7.08
C LEU A 125 11.57 2.98 7.29
N GLU A 126 12.43 2.65 8.25
CA GLU A 126 12.70 1.25 8.59
C GLU A 126 11.45 0.57 9.18
N LEU A 127 10.68 1.29 10.00
CA LEU A 127 9.39 0.80 10.48
C LEU A 127 8.40 0.60 9.31
N PHE A 128 8.32 1.54 8.38
CA PHE A 128 7.51 1.39 7.19
C PHE A 128 7.86 0.10 6.43
N LYS A 129 9.13 -0.09 6.11
CA LYS A 129 9.63 -1.29 5.41
C LYS A 129 9.33 -2.59 6.16
N LYS A 130 9.37 -2.55 7.50
CA LYS A 130 9.09 -3.72 8.34
C LYS A 130 7.61 -4.13 8.30
N HIS A 131 6.71 -3.16 8.22
CA HIS A 131 5.28 -3.36 8.43
C HIS A 131 4.43 -3.38 7.16
N VAL A 132 4.99 -2.95 6.01
CA VAL A 132 4.24 -2.76 4.78
C VAL A 132 4.74 -3.70 3.68
N TRP A 133 3.80 -4.35 3.01
CA TRP A 133 4.01 -5.11 1.77
C TRP A 133 3.37 -4.36 0.61
N ILE A 134 3.98 -4.45 -0.55
CA ILE A 134 3.51 -3.78 -1.78
C ILE A 134 3.14 -4.85 -2.81
N ASN A 135 1.93 -4.77 -3.31
CA ASN A 135 1.53 -5.37 -4.57
C ASN A 135 1.60 -4.27 -5.64
N PRO A 136 2.64 -4.24 -6.47
CA PRO A 136 2.74 -3.29 -7.56
C PRO A 136 1.69 -3.62 -8.63
N PHE A 137 1.40 -2.68 -9.52
CA PHE A 137 0.75 -3.02 -10.78
C PHE A 137 1.66 -3.94 -11.60
N TRP A 138 1.09 -4.72 -12.50
CA TRP A 138 1.88 -5.61 -13.33
C TRP A 138 2.76 -4.84 -14.35
N GLU A 139 2.43 -3.56 -14.64
CA GLU A 139 3.20 -2.63 -15.46
C GLU A 139 4.34 -1.93 -14.71
N ASP A 140 4.32 -1.96 -13.37
CA ASP A 140 5.39 -1.36 -12.56
C ASP A 140 6.69 -2.17 -12.66
N ASP A 141 7.83 -1.50 -12.53
CA ASP A 141 9.13 -2.18 -12.49
C ASP A 141 9.34 -2.89 -11.14
N PRO A 142 9.28 -4.24 -11.09
CA PRO A 142 9.45 -4.98 -9.84
C PRO A 142 10.85 -4.84 -9.25
N TYR A 143 11.86 -4.50 -10.06
CA TYR A 143 13.24 -4.30 -9.59
C TYR A 143 13.37 -2.99 -8.83
N GLU A 144 12.73 -1.91 -9.29
CA GLU A 144 12.69 -0.65 -8.58
C GLU A 144 12.00 -0.80 -7.22
N VAL A 145 10.85 -1.49 -7.21
CA VAL A 145 10.12 -1.77 -5.96
C VAL A 145 10.97 -2.58 -4.99
N ALA A 146 11.62 -3.64 -5.46
CA ALA A 146 12.46 -4.48 -4.63
C ALA A 146 13.73 -3.75 -4.15
N GLN A 147 14.28 -2.83 -4.94
CA GLN A 147 15.39 -1.99 -4.52
C GLN A 147 15.02 -1.09 -3.33
N LEU A 148 13.82 -0.56 -3.31
CA LEU A 148 13.34 0.30 -2.23
C LEU A 148 12.91 -0.52 -1.01
N MET A 149 12.08 -1.54 -1.20
CA MET A 149 11.39 -2.28 -0.14
C MET A 149 12.15 -3.52 0.34
N GLY A 150 12.96 -4.13 -0.52
CA GLY A 150 13.45 -5.49 -0.36
C GLY A 150 12.51 -6.51 -1.01
N THR A 151 13.06 -7.62 -1.52
CA THR A 151 12.27 -8.69 -2.18
C THR A 151 11.26 -9.35 -1.25
N ASP A 152 11.48 -9.35 0.08
CA ASP A 152 10.56 -9.93 1.08
C ASP A 152 9.33 -9.05 1.36
N ARG A 153 9.23 -7.88 0.75
CA ARG A 153 8.10 -6.94 0.92
C ARG A 153 7.30 -6.71 -0.35
N VAL A 154 7.62 -7.45 -1.41
CA VAL A 154 6.88 -7.43 -2.68
C VAL A 154 5.99 -8.66 -2.75
N VAL A 155 4.71 -8.47 -3.03
CA VAL A 155 3.76 -9.58 -3.25
C VAL A 155 3.15 -9.46 -4.64
N PHE A 156 3.00 -10.60 -5.31
CA PHE A 156 2.38 -10.65 -6.62
C PHE A 156 0.84 -10.61 -6.51
N GLY A 157 0.21 -9.87 -7.40
CA GLY A 157 -1.22 -9.89 -7.66
C GLY A 157 -1.48 -9.52 -9.12
N SER A 158 -2.32 -10.27 -9.80
CA SER A 158 -2.57 -10.14 -11.24
C SER A 158 -3.73 -9.25 -11.60
N ASP A 159 -4.56 -8.93 -10.61
CA ASP A 159 -5.86 -8.27 -10.78
C ASP A 159 -6.82 -9.00 -11.75
N TRP A 160 -6.50 -10.24 -12.12
CA TRP A 160 -7.38 -11.06 -12.96
C TRP A 160 -8.70 -11.38 -12.23
N PRO A 161 -9.90 -11.25 -12.84
CA PRO A 161 -10.17 -11.07 -14.27
C PRO A 161 -10.58 -9.63 -14.68
N HIS A 162 -10.11 -8.61 -13.96
CA HIS A 162 -10.37 -7.23 -14.34
C HIS A 162 -9.76 -6.92 -15.71
N ILE A 163 -10.35 -5.97 -16.42
CA ILE A 163 -9.95 -5.64 -17.80
C ILE A 163 -8.55 -5.02 -17.88
N GLU A 164 -8.15 -4.32 -16.83
CA GLU A 164 -6.81 -3.77 -16.60
C GLU A 164 -5.83 -4.79 -16.05
N GLY A 165 -6.33 -5.92 -15.58
CA GLY A 165 -5.53 -6.97 -14.99
C GLY A 165 -4.71 -7.76 -16.02
N MET A 166 -3.76 -8.51 -15.52
CA MET A 166 -2.86 -9.33 -16.35
C MET A 166 -3.62 -10.49 -16.99
N PRO A 167 -3.68 -10.57 -18.36
CA PRO A 167 -4.49 -11.59 -19.04
C PRO A 167 -4.04 -13.03 -18.74
N THR A 168 -2.74 -13.21 -18.55
CA THR A 168 -2.09 -14.49 -18.25
C THR A 168 -1.25 -14.34 -16.97
N PRO A 169 -1.83 -14.48 -15.78
CA PRO A 169 -1.15 -14.21 -14.51
C PRO A 169 0.21 -14.90 -14.32
N LEU A 170 0.35 -16.12 -14.85
CA LEU A 170 1.61 -16.87 -14.74
C LEU A 170 2.77 -16.26 -15.54
N ASP A 171 2.49 -15.42 -16.54
CA ASP A 171 3.51 -14.76 -17.34
C ASP A 171 4.28 -13.70 -16.54
N TYR A 172 3.77 -13.26 -15.39
CA TYR A 172 4.51 -12.37 -14.49
C TYR A 172 5.87 -12.93 -14.07
N ALA A 173 6.01 -14.24 -14.04
CA ALA A 173 7.31 -14.89 -13.81
C ALA A 173 8.39 -14.49 -14.83
N VAL A 174 8.00 -14.06 -16.03
CA VAL A 174 8.92 -13.56 -17.06
C VAL A 174 9.48 -12.20 -16.69
N GLU A 175 8.67 -11.34 -16.06
CA GLU A 175 9.10 -10.03 -15.59
C GLU A 175 10.13 -10.14 -14.45
N LEU A 176 10.11 -11.25 -13.71
CA LEU A 176 11.01 -11.50 -12.59
C LEU A 176 12.32 -12.23 -12.98
N LYS A 177 12.60 -12.44 -14.27
CA LYS A 177 13.68 -13.31 -14.77
C LYS A 177 15.09 -12.96 -14.28
N GLU A 178 15.35 -11.67 -13.96
CA GLU A 178 16.67 -11.20 -13.50
C GLU A 178 16.84 -11.34 -11.97
N PHE A 179 15.77 -11.61 -11.22
CA PHE A 179 15.89 -12.01 -9.83
C PHE A 179 16.43 -13.43 -9.69
N SER A 180 17.07 -13.70 -8.56
CA SER A 180 17.41 -15.08 -8.18
C SER A 180 16.15 -15.95 -8.10
N LYS A 181 16.30 -17.27 -8.27
CA LYS A 181 15.15 -18.20 -8.12
C LYS A 181 14.53 -18.15 -6.73
N GLU A 182 15.32 -17.83 -5.72
CA GLU A 182 14.83 -17.62 -4.35
C GLU A 182 13.96 -16.38 -4.27
N ASP A 183 14.40 -15.24 -4.82
CA ASP A 183 13.62 -14.01 -4.79
C ASP A 183 12.37 -14.09 -5.67
N GLN A 184 12.44 -14.75 -6.84
CA GLN A 184 11.24 -15.05 -7.62
C GLN A 184 10.21 -15.81 -6.80
N LYS A 185 10.64 -16.84 -6.06
CA LYS A 185 9.75 -17.63 -5.20
C LYS A 185 9.18 -16.79 -4.04
N LYS A 186 9.99 -15.92 -3.43
CA LYS A 186 9.51 -14.99 -2.39
C LYS A 186 8.38 -14.12 -2.92
N ILE A 187 8.60 -13.42 -4.04
CA ILE A 187 7.63 -12.49 -4.62
C ILE A 187 6.34 -13.22 -5.03
N LEU A 188 6.46 -14.37 -5.68
CA LEU A 188 5.32 -15.11 -6.22
C LEU A 188 4.54 -15.91 -5.18
N LEU A 189 5.16 -16.29 -4.05
CA LEU A 189 4.55 -17.23 -3.12
C LEU A 189 4.88 -16.96 -1.63
N ASP A 190 6.17 -16.95 -1.25
CA ASP A 190 6.54 -17.07 0.15
C ASP A 190 6.10 -15.84 0.96
N ASN A 191 6.14 -14.64 0.37
CA ASN A 191 5.77 -13.39 1.04
C ASN A 191 4.28 -13.35 1.38
N VAL A 192 3.41 -13.80 0.47
CA VAL A 192 1.96 -13.85 0.76
C VAL A 192 1.63 -14.93 1.78
N LEU A 193 2.36 -16.05 1.77
CA LEU A 193 2.22 -17.07 2.80
C LEU A 193 2.68 -16.57 4.17
N GLU A 194 3.80 -15.84 4.22
CA GLU A 194 4.30 -15.21 5.45
C GLU A 194 3.32 -14.16 5.98
N LEU A 195 2.81 -13.31 5.08
CA LEU A 195 1.84 -12.28 5.42
C LEU A 195 0.57 -12.86 6.07
N ASN A 196 0.13 -14.05 5.62
CA ASN A 196 -1.08 -14.71 6.08
C ASN A 196 -0.86 -15.72 7.23
N LYS A 197 0.37 -15.86 7.74
CA LYS A 197 0.58 -16.74 8.89
C LYS A 197 -0.17 -16.23 10.11
N PRO A 198 -0.99 -17.07 10.77
CA PRO A 198 -1.61 -16.68 12.02
C PRO A 198 -0.55 -16.45 13.11
N VAL A 199 -0.76 -15.44 13.94
CA VAL A 199 0.12 -15.16 15.09
C VAL A 199 -0.26 -16.02 16.29
N PHE A 200 -1.47 -16.57 16.28
CA PHE A 200 -1.90 -17.51 17.33
C PHE A 200 -1.34 -18.90 17.07
N GLN A 201 -0.59 -19.41 18.00
CA GLN A 201 -0.34 -20.83 18.20
C GLN A 201 -1.28 -21.35 19.28
#